data_ded6be1d8ce50574d2b6538f47f89b34
#
_entry.id   ded6be1d8ce50574d2b6538f47f89b34
#
_cell.length_a   1.000
_cell.length_b   1.000
_cell.length_c   1.000
_cell.angle_alpha   90.00
_cell.angle_beta   90.00
_cell.angle_gamma   90.00
#
_symmetry.space_group_name_H-M   'P 1'
#
loop_
_entity.id
_entity.type
_entity.pdbx_description
1 polymer ?
#
loop_
_entity_poly.entity_id
_entity_poly.type
_entity_poly.pdbx_seq_one_letter_code
_entity_poly.pdbx_strand_id
1 'polypeptide(L)'
;MNSKNRELVAEMIARVESNSRWNAYSDPGTISAKEHTITIGAYQFGGGSNEARDLLKLIKEDYPEVFKKYDTCGIAATLSKDWYSTYFNPTATQKKQIIALISTPEGIATQKKYFCDIELPAYLKRAEEFGLKTQKCQALWVEIQHLGGLNPTKRIFNRIKAETVDEVDRALKMDQADTSSSNQVGDWIYYKDRHTYCLDFVRKYITEDGENVEETVKSDGKNVEETVKPAEQKVEEKKETTEKTYKYTTEDVVLGSTGNVVLLLQEILKARGFKGANGKPLELDREAGANTIYAINSYQSERRRQGVELGSDGKNDGTCGQKMWKDLISI
;
A
#
# COMPACT_ATOMS: atom_id res chain seq x y z
N MET A 1 -1.07 1.40 19.48
CA MET A 1 -0.30 1.78 18.27
C MET A 1 -0.57 3.23 17.92
N ASN A 2 0.48 4.03 17.65
CA ASN A 2 0.38 5.45 17.30
C ASN A 2 -0.20 5.66 15.88
N SER A 3 -0.64 6.90 15.56
CA SER A 3 -1.33 7.21 14.29
C SER A 3 -0.46 6.93 13.05
N LYS A 4 0.83 7.29 13.10
CA LYS A 4 1.76 7.06 11.99
C LYS A 4 1.91 5.58 11.67
N ASN A 5 2.09 4.74 12.70
CA ASN A 5 2.19 3.30 12.50
C ASN A 5 0.89 2.68 12.00
N ARG A 6 -0.28 3.22 12.38
CA ARG A 6 -1.58 2.77 11.84
C ARG A 6 -1.68 3.01 10.33
N GLU A 7 -1.25 4.17 9.86
CA GLU A 7 -1.21 4.48 8.42
C GLU A 7 -0.27 3.53 7.68
N LEU A 8 0.92 3.28 8.23
CA LEU A 8 1.89 2.35 7.66
C LEU A 8 1.37 0.91 7.63
N VAL A 9 0.69 0.46 8.68
CA VAL A 9 0.04 -0.87 8.69
C VAL A 9 -1.05 -0.96 7.63
N ALA A 10 -1.87 0.08 7.48
CA ALA A 10 -2.89 0.11 6.44
C ALA A 10 -2.26 0.05 5.03
N GLU A 11 -1.16 0.76 4.79
CA GLU A 11 -0.41 0.68 3.53
C GLU A 11 0.15 -0.73 3.29
N MET A 12 0.77 -1.33 4.30
CA MET A 12 1.27 -2.69 4.25
C MET A 12 0.17 -3.70 3.87
N ILE A 13 -1.00 -3.65 4.53
CA ILE A 13 -2.10 -4.56 4.25
C ILE A 13 -2.64 -4.37 2.82
N ALA A 14 -2.89 -3.13 2.38
CA ALA A 14 -3.33 -2.87 1.01
C ALA A 14 -2.34 -3.44 -0.03
N ARG A 15 -1.03 -3.34 0.26
CA ARG A 15 0.03 -3.86 -0.60
C ARG A 15 0.00 -5.38 -0.71
N VAL A 16 -0.11 -6.10 0.39
CA VAL A 16 -0.07 -7.57 0.38
C VAL A 16 -1.39 -8.20 -0.06
N GLU A 17 -2.52 -7.54 0.15
CA GLU A 17 -3.83 -8.07 -0.27
C GLU A 17 -4.07 -7.94 -1.77
N SER A 18 -3.74 -6.82 -2.36
CA SER A 18 -4.12 -6.56 -3.74
C SER A 18 -3.05 -5.84 -4.57
N ASN A 19 -1.84 -5.67 -4.04
CA ASN A 19 -0.83 -4.80 -4.60
C ASN A 19 -1.33 -3.34 -4.72
N SER A 20 -2.04 -2.88 -3.69
CA SER A 20 -2.68 -1.56 -3.58
C SER A 20 -3.64 -1.24 -4.75
N ARG A 21 -4.32 -2.24 -5.30
CA ARG A 21 -5.32 -2.05 -6.35
C ARG A 21 -6.66 -1.65 -5.76
N TRP A 22 -6.94 -0.37 -5.75
CA TRP A 22 -8.18 0.21 -5.20
C TRP A 22 -9.45 -0.24 -5.94
N ASN A 23 -9.31 -0.70 -7.17
CA ASN A 23 -10.37 -1.25 -8.01
C ASN A 23 -10.38 -2.78 -8.07
N ALA A 24 -9.68 -3.45 -7.17
CA ALA A 24 -9.70 -4.92 -7.12
C ALA A 24 -11.13 -5.42 -6.95
N TYR A 25 -11.43 -6.53 -7.62
CA TYR A 25 -12.75 -7.13 -7.62
C TYR A 25 -12.64 -8.64 -7.88
N SER A 26 -13.37 -9.43 -7.10
CA SER A 26 -13.57 -10.86 -7.32
C SER A 26 -15.04 -11.23 -7.17
N ASP A 27 -15.53 -12.10 -8.05
CA ASP A 27 -16.88 -12.65 -7.96
C ASP A 27 -16.98 -13.69 -6.82
N PRO A 28 -18.18 -13.96 -6.27
CA PRO A 28 -18.36 -14.98 -5.26
C PRO A 28 -17.80 -16.34 -5.68
N GLY A 29 -17.13 -17.03 -4.75
CA GLY A 29 -16.55 -18.36 -5.02
C GLY A 29 -15.29 -18.37 -5.86
N THR A 30 -14.72 -17.21 -6.25
CA THR A 30 -13.51 -17.13 -7.09
C THR A 30 -12.26 -17.51 -6.30
N ILE A 31 -12.14 -17.04 -5.06
CA ILE A 31 -10.98 -17.31 -4.20
C ILE A 31 -11.25 -18.58 -3.38
N SER A 32 -12.45 -18.74 -2.88
CA SER A 32 -12.89 -19.90 -2.12
C SER A 32 -14.35 -20.23 -2.39
N ALA A 33 -14.69 -21.50 -2.53
CA ALA A 33 -16.08 -21.97 -2.67
C ALA A 33 -16.97 -21.59 -1.47
N LYS A 34 -16.39 -21.15 -0.36
CA LYS A 34 -17.11 -20.67 0.84
C LYS A 34 -17.48 -19.20 0.78
N GLU A 35 -17.05 -18.49 -0.24
CA GLU A 35 -17.38 -17.07 -0.41
C GLU A 35 -18.77 -16.93 -0.98
N HIS A 36 -19.64 -16.22 -0.26
CA HIS A 36 -21.02 -15.98 -0.63
C HIS A 36 -21.27 -14.56 -1.15
N THR A 37 -20.24 -13.70 -1.12
CA THR A 37 -20.33 -12.33 -1.60
C THR A 37 -19.12 -11.99 -2.47
N ILE A 38 -19.20 -10.84 -3.14
CA ILE A 38 -18.07 -10.27 -3.84
C ILE A 38 -16.96 -9.85 -2.88
N THR A 39 -15.73 -9.84 -3.36
CA THR A 39 -14.57 -9.25 -2.67
C THR A 39 -14.09 -8.03 -3.44
N ILE A 40 -13.93 -6.87 -2.78
CA ILE A 40 -13.63 -5.60 -3.43
C ILE A 40 -12.56 -4.79 -2.71
N GLY A 41 -11.87 -3.94 -3.49
CA GLY A 41 -10.96 -2.93 -3.00
C GLY A 41 -9.59 -3.42 -2.60
N ALA A 42 -8.75 -2.48 -2.19
CA ALA A 42 -7.35 -2.74 -1.89
C ALA A 42 -7.14 -3.64 -0.67
N TYR A 43 -8.05 -3.64 0.26
CA TYR A 43 -8.03 -4.47 1.47
C TYR A 43 -8.82 -5.77 1.34
N GLN A 44 -9.34 -6.09 0.16
CA GLN A 44 -10.10 -7.31 -0.13
C GLN A 44 -11.32 -7.50 0.79
N PHE A 45 -12.12 -6.42 0.94
CA PHE A 45 -13.36 -6.46 1.73
C PHE A 45 -14.39 -7.42 1.13
N GLY A 46 -14.91 -8.36 1.90
CA GLY A 46 -16.02 -9.22 1.50
C GLY A 46 -15.72 -10.71 1.48
N GLY A 47 -16.21 -11.41 0.46
CA GLY A 47 -16.10 -12.86 0.29
C GLY A 47 -16.84 -13.66 1.36
N GLY A 48 -16.26 -13.72 2.54
CA GLY A 48 -16.81 -14.44 3.71
C GLY A 48 -17.68 -13.60 4.65
N SER A 49 -18.03 -12.36 4.29
CA SER A 49 -18.72 -11.41 5.19
C SER A 49 -19.61 -10.42 4.43
N ASN A 50 -20.13 -9.42 5.15
CA ASN A 50 -20.88 -8.30 4.57
C ASN A 50 -20.01 -7.04 4.35
N GLU A 51 -18.69 -7.11 4.50
CA GLU A 51 -17.79 -5.94 4.47
C GLU A 51 -17.89 -5.16 3.16
N ALA A 52 -17.95 -5.85 2.01
CA ALA A 52 -18.14 -5.18 0.70
C ALA A 52 -19.44 -4.37 0.67
N ARG A 53 -20.54 -4.91 1.20
CA ARG A 53 -21.84 -4.19 1.33
C ARG A 53 -21.69 -2.98 2.24
N ASP A 54 -21.04 -3.15 3.38
CA ASP A 54 -20.94 -2.12 4.41
C ASP A 54 -20.01 -0.99 3.95
N LEU A 55 -18.96 -1.30 3.19
CA LEU A 55 -18.14 -0.31 2.48
C LEU A 55 -18.99 0.51 1.49
N LEU A 56 -19.83 -0.13 0.67
CA LEU A 56 -20.69 0.59 -0.27
C LEU A 56 -21.79 1.41 0.43
N LYS A 57 -22.28 0.96 1.59
CA LYS A 57 -23.16 1.79 2.44
C LYS A 57 -22.45 3.05 2.91
N LEU A 58 -21.22 2.92 3.38
CA LEU A 58 -20.45 4.04 3.87
C LEU A 58 -20.16 5.04 2.74
N ILE A 59 -19.85 4.58 1.51
CA ILE A 59 -19.72 5.47 0.34
C ILE A 59 -21.04 6.20 0.08
N LYS A 60 -22.18 5.50 0.17
CA LYS A 60 -23.50 6.10 -0.03
C LYS A 60 -23.84 7.14 1.03
N GLU A 61 -23.45 6.92 2.27
CA GLU A 61 -23.69 7.82 3.41
C GLU A 61 -22.78 9.05 3.36
N ASP A 62 -21.48 8.86 3.15
CA ASP A 62 -20.50 9.94 3.16
C ASP A 62 -20.52 10.76 1.85
N TYR A 63 -20.84 10.12 0.70
CA TYR A 63 -20.78 10.72 -0.64
C TYR A 63 -22.01 10.37 -1.49
N PRO A 64 -23.21 10.79 -1.07
CA PRO A 64 -24.49 10.39 -1.71
C PRO A 64 -24.59 10.76 -3.19
N GLU A 65 -24.06 11.91 -3.61
CA GLU A 65 -24.11 12.34 -5.00
C GLU A 65 -23.15 11.52 -5.88
N VAL A 66 -21.97 11.14 -5.36
CA VAL A 66 -21.04 10.24 -6.05
C VAL A 66 -21.67 8.86 -6.19
N PHE A 67 -22.20 8.31 -5.10
CA PHE A 67 -22.88 7.02 -5.14
C PHE A 67 -24.03 7.00 -6.17
N LYS A 68 -24.90 7.98 -6.15
CA LYS A 68 -26.04 8.14 -7.08
C LYS A 68 -25.60 8.19 -8.55
N LYS A 69 -24.49 8.86 -8.85
CA LYS A 69 -23.92 8.94 -10.20
C LYS A 69 -23.57 7.57 -10.77
N TYR A 70 -23.08 6.66 -9.93
CA TYR A 70 -22.67 5.31 -10.32
C TYR A 70 -23.73 4.24 -10.09
N ASP A 71 -24.78 4.50 -9.30
CA ASP A 71 -25.88 3.55 -9.06
C ASP A 71 -27.04 3.73 -10.03
N THR A 72 -26.82 3.42 -11.29
CA THR A 72 -27.88 3.45 -12.32
C THR A 72 -28.58 2.10 -12.51
N CYS A 73 -28.18 1.07 -11.75
CA CYS A 73 -28.71 -0.30 -11.87
C CYS A 73 -29.22 -0.90 -10.53
N GLY A 74 -29.47 -0.04 -9.54
CA GLY A 74 -30.13 -0.44 -8.30
C GLY A 74 -29.23 -1.15 -7.27
N ILE A 75 -27.94 -0.81 -7.20
CA ILE A 75 -27.03 -1.30 -6.14
C ILE A 75 -27.60 -0.92 -4.77
N ALA A 76 -28.08 0.35 -4.62
CA ALA A 76 -28.65 0.86 -3.37
C ALA A 76 -29.75 -0.04 -2.81
N ALA A 77 -30.60 -0.62 -3.65
CA ALA A 77 -31.70 -1.50 -3.24
C ALA A 77 -31.22 -2.83 -2.66
N THR A 78 -29.97 -3.21 -2.93
CA THR A 78 -29.37 -4.45 -2.41
C THR A 78 -28.71 -4.26 -1.04
N LEU A 79 -28.32 -3.02 -0.70
CA LEU A 79 -27.56 -2.72 0.50
C LEU A 79 -28.29 -2.97 1.82
N SER A 80 -29.63 -3.02 1.81
CA SER A 80 -30.45 -3.39 2.98
C SER A 80 -30.46 -4.88 3.27
N LYS A 81 -30.02 -5.72 2.33
CA LYS A 81 -30.02 -7.17 2.44
C LYS A 81 -28.75 -7.67 3.12
N ASP A 82 -28.82 -8.82 3.75
CA ASP A 82 -27.65 -9.58 4.16
C ASP A 82 -27.07 -10.29 2.93
N TRP A 83 -25.98 -9.73 2.39
CA TRP A 83 -25.38 -10.28 1.17
C TRP A 83 -24.77 -11.65 1.38
N TYR A 84 -24.19 -11.91 2.56
CA TYR A 84 -23.58 -13.20 2.85
C TYR A 84 -24.64 -14.31 2.91
N SER A 85 -25.71 -14.09 3.67
CA SER A 85 -26.78 -15.09 3.81
C SER A 85 -27.60 -15.30 2.53
N THR A 86 -27.73 -14.26 1.69
CA THR A 86 -28.50 -14.31 0.43
C THR A 86 -27.67 -14.65 -0.80
N TYR A 87 -26.37 -14.88 -0.67
CA TYR A 87 -25.45 -15.14 -1.77
C TYR A 87 -25.52 -14.05 -2.84
N PHE A 88 -24.97 -12.88 -2.51
CA PHE A 88 -25.00 -11.75 -3.43
C PHE A 88 -24.04 -11.93 -4.59
N ASN A 89 -24.58 -12.09 -5.79
CA ASN A 89 -23.84 -12.13 -7.04
C ASN A 89 -24.37 -11.01 -7.95
N PRO A 90 -23.61 -9.93 -8.19
CA PRO A 90 -24.07 -8.78 -8.98
C PRO A 90 -24.17 -9.13 -10.47
N THR A 91 -25.10 -8.46 -11.14
CA THR A 91 -25.16 -8.46 -12.61
C THR A 91 -23.90 -7.84 -13.20
N ALA A 92 -23.61 -8.11 -14.47
CA ALA A 92 -22.46 -7.53 -15.17
C ALA A 92 -22.45 -5.98 -15.15
N THR A 93 -23.64 -5.36 -15.16
CA THR A 93 -23.78 -3.90 -15.06
C THR A 93 -23.47 -3.40 -13.64
N GLN A 94 -24.01 -4.07 -12.62
CA GLN A 94 -23.70 -3.74 -11.23
C GLN A 94 -22.21 -3.90 -10.92
N LYS A 95 -21.58 -4.98 -11.39
CA LYS A 95 -20.14 -5.20 -11.28
C LYS A 95 -19.34 -4.02 -11.83
N LYS A 96 -19.61 -3.59 -13.07
CA LYS A 96 -18.93 -2.45 -13.69
C LYS A 96 -19.09 -1.18 -12.87
N GLN A 97 -20.27 -0.93 -12.34
CA GLN A 97 -20.58 0.26 -11.55
C GLN A 97 -19.91 0.21 -10.16
N ILE A 98 -19.90 -0.94 -9.50
CA ILE A 98 -19.18 -1.14 -8.23
C ILE A 98 -17.69 -0.85 -8.43
N ILE A 99 -17.06 -1.44 -9.45
CA ILE A 99 -15.65 -1.22 -9.76
C ILE A 99 -15.38 0.27 -10.04
N ALA A 100 -16.24 0.92 -10.83
CA ALA A 100 -16.08 2.35 -11.13
C ALA A 100 -16.24 3.21 -9.87
N LEU A 101 -17.22 2.90 -9.00
CA LEU A 101 -17.47 3.63 -7.76
C LEU A 101 -16.30 3.54 -6.77
N ILE A 102 -15.79 2.33 -6.52
CA ILE A 102 -14.67 2.15 -5.60
C ILE A 102 -13.34 2.69 -6.13
N SER A 103 -13.26 2.97 -7.44
CA SER A 103 -12.10 3.58 -8.11
C SER A 103 -12.08 5.11 -8.02
N THR A 104 -13.19 5.75 -7.60
CA THR A 104 -13.23 7.20 -7.43
C THR A 104 -12.35 7.65 -6.27
N PRO A 105 -11.91 8.92 -6.22
CA PRO A 105 -11.20 9.45 -5.06
C PRO A 105 -11.98 9.24 -3.75
N GLU A 106 -13.30 9.40 -3.78
CA GLU A 106 -14.19 9.18 -2.65
C GLU A 106 -14.26 7.69 -2.24
N GLY A 107 -14.37 6.80 -3.23
CA GLY A 107 -14.35 5.35 -3.00
C GLY A 107 -13.03 4.90 -2.39
N ILE A 108 -11.90 5.42 -2.86
CA ILE A 108 -10.56 5.15 -2.29
C ILE A 108 -10.46 5.71 -0.86
N ALA A 109 -10.92 6.94 -0.63
CA ALA A 109 -10.92 7.54 0.72
C ALA A 109 -11.77 6.70 1.69
N THR A 110 -12.94 6.23 1.23
CA THR A 110 -13.82 5.38 2.06
C THR A 110 -13.21 4.01 2.36
N GLN A 111 -12.51 3.39 1.42
CA GLN A 111 -11.77 2.14 1.68
C GLN A 111 -10.73 2.32 2.79
N LYS A 112 -9.94 3.40 2.71
CA LYS A 112 -8.96 3.73 3.76
C LYS A 112 -9.64 3.98 5.11
N LYS A 113 -10.71 4.78 5.11
CA LYS A 113 -11.50 5.07 6.32
C LYS A 113 -12.07 3.79 6.94
N TYR A 114 -12.69 2.92 6.14
CA TYR A 114 -13.28 1.66 6.62
C TYR A 114 -12.21 0.79 7.30
N PHE A 115 -11.07 0.58 6.64
CA PHE A 115 -9.99 -0.19 7.23
C PHE A 115 -9.41 0.48 8.49
N CYS A 116 -9.05 1.76 8.42
CA CYS A 116 -8.36 2.46 9.53
C CYS A 116 -9.26 2.71 10.74
N ASP A 117 -10.56 2.97 10.54
CA ASP A 117 -11.47 3.39 11.60
C ASP A 117 -12.32 2.24 12.16
N ILE A 118 -12.48 1.14 11.40
CA ILE A 118 -13.35 0.02 11.78
C ILE A 118 -12.56 -1.27 11.99
N GLU A 119 -11.83 -1.75 10.99
CA GLU A 119 -11.14 -3.05 11.09
C GLU A 119 -9.85 -2.99 11.91
N LEU A 120 -8.97 -2.07 11.57
CA LEU A 120 -7.68 -1.94 12.25
C LEU A 120 -7.81 -1.74 13.77
N PRO A 121 -8.70 -0.88 14.28
CA PRO A 121 -8.92 -0.76 15.72
C PRO A 121 -9.41 -2.07 16.37
N ALA A 122 -10.25 -2.84 15.68
CA ALA A 122 -10.72 -4.12 16.19
C ALA A 122 -9.59 -5.16 16.26
N TYR A 123 -8.70 -5.19 15.28
CA TYR A 123 -7.51 -6.05 15.30
C TYR A 123 -6.53 -5.66 16.41
N LEU A 124 -6.24 -4.36 16.54
CA LEU A 124 -5.34 -3.83 17.57
C LEU A 124 -5.87 -4.09 18.98
N LYS A 125 -7.17 -3.91 19.21
CA LYS A 125 -7.80 -4.25 20.49
C LYS A 125 -7.58 -5.71 20.86
N ARG A 126 -7.73 -6.63 19.89
CA ARG A 126 -7.51 -8.07 20.12
C ARG A 126 -6.03 -8.40 20.37
N ALA A 127 -5.10 -7.68 19.73
CA ALA A 127 -3.67 -7.81 19.99
C ALA A 127 -3.31 -7.35 21.42
N GLU A 128 -3.90 -6.25 21.89
CA GLU A 128 -3.74 -5.73 23.25
C GLU A 128 -4.35 -6.67 24.29
N GLU A 129 -5.56 -7.18 24.06
CA GLU A 129 -6.23 -8.18 24.89
C GLU A 129 -5.43 -9.50 24.96
N PHE A 130 -4.72 -9.84 23.91
CA PHE A 130 -3.79 -10.98 23.89
C PHE A 130 -2.51 -10.71 24.69
N GLY A 131 -2.17 -9.46 24.97
CA GLY A 131 -1.03 -9.03 25.76
C GLY A 131 0.16 -8.52 24.97
N LEU A 132 0.01 -8.26 23.65
CA LEU A 132 1.09 -7.70 22.83
C LEU A 132 1.35 -6.23 23.16
N LYS A 133 2.58 -5.93 23.57
CA LYS A 133 2.99 -4.60 24.03
C LYS A 133 3.69 -3.79 22.94
N THR A 134 4.44 -4.45 22.06
CA THR A 134 5.23 -3.78 21.02
C THR A 134 4.40 -3.45 19.80
N GLN A 135 4.60 -2.30 19.20
CA GLN A 135 3.87 -1.87 18.00
C GLN A 135 4.22 -2.76 16.79
N LYS A 136 5.45 -3.25 16.71
CA LYS A 136 5.91 -4.18 15.68
C LYS A 136 5.15 -5.52 15.73
N CYS A 137 5.00 -6.10 16.92
CA CYS A 137 4.21 -7.33 17.06
C CYS A 137 2.71 -7.10 16.83
N GLN A 138 2.17 -5.95 17.23
CA GLN A 138 0.79 -5.58 16.92
C GLN A 138 0.57 -5.45 15.40
N ALA A 139 1.52 -4.89 14.65
CA ALA A 139 1.45 -4.80 13.19
C ALA A 139 1.42 -6.18 12.52
N LEU A 140 2.27 -7.12 12.98
CA LEU A 140 2.27 -8.49 12.48
C LEU A 140 1.01 -9.27 12.91
N TRP A 141 0.47 -8.99 14.09
CA TRP A 141 -0.83 -9.52 14.48
C TRP A 141 -1.93 -9.12 13.50
N VAL A 142 -1.99 -7.82 13.13
CA VAL A 142 -2.96 -7.31 12.16
C VAL A 142 -2.84 -8.06 10.83
N GLU A 143 -1.63 -8.22 10.31
CA GLU A 143 -1.36 -8.98 9.07
C GLU A 143 -1.88 -10.41 9.15
N ILE A 144 -1.47 -11.14 10.19
CA ILE A 144 -1.84 -12.56 10.35
C ILE A 144 -3.35 -12.72 10.57
N GLN A 145 -3.96 -11.81 11.36
CA GLN A 145 -5.40 -11.88 11.62
C GLN A 145 -6.23 -11.49 10.41
N HIS A 146 -5.79 -10.53 9.62
CA HIS A 146 -6.48 -10.13 8.40
C HIS A 146 -6.50 -11.27 7.38
N LEU A 147 -5.39 -11.98 7.23
CA LEU A 147 -5.30 -13.14 6.33
C LEU A 147 -6.04 -14.37 6.86
N GLY A 148 -5.79 -14.77 8.09
CA GLY A 148 -6.15 -16.09 8.63
C GLY A 148 -7.26 -16.09 9.69
N GLY A 149 -7.66 -14.91 10.16
CA GLY A 149 -8.64 -14.77 11.24
C GLY A 149 -8.04 -14.94 12.65
N LEU A 150 -8.87 -14.73 13.68
CA LEU A 150 -8.45 -14.61 15.06
C LEU A 150 -7.86 -15.93 15.65
N ASN A 151 -8.49 -17.06 15.39
CA ASN A 151 -8.07 -18.33 16.02
C ASN A 151 -6.69 -18.80 15.53
N PRO A 152 -6.39 -18.82 14.22
CA PRO A 152 -5.04 -19.08 13.74
C PRO A 152 -4.01 -18.10 14.28
N THR A 153 -4.32 -16.79 14.34
CA THR A 153 -3.42 -15.79 14.89
C THR A 153 -3.06 -16.09 16.34
N LYS A 154 -4.05 -16.33 17.19
CA LYS A 154 -3.82 -16.74 18.60
C LYS A 154 -2.96 -18.00 18.70
N ARG A 155 -3.21 -19.01 17.84
CA ARG A 155 -2.41 -20.23 17.83
C ARG A 155 -0.95 -19.95 17.52
N ILE A 156 -0.68 -19.14 16.49
CA ILE A 156 0.68 -18.79 16.07
C ILE A 156 1.42 -18.06 17.21
N PHE A 157 0.86 -17.01 17.75
CA PHE A 157 1.49 -16.24 18.82
C PHE A 157 1.67 -17.05 20.12
N ASN A 158 0.84 -18.04 20.37
CA ASN A 158 0.96 -18.93 21.53
C ASN A 158 2.06 -19.99 21.39
N ARG A 159 2.56 -20.30 20.18
CA ARG A 159 3.59 -21.35 19.98
C ARG A 159 4.86 -21.10 20.77
N ILE A 160 5.29 -19.82 20.86
CA ILE A 160 6.49 -19.42 21.59
C ILE A 160 6.30 -18.15 22.41
N LYS A 161 5.06 -17.70 22.65
CA LYS A 161 4.75 -16.42 23.32
C LYS A 161 5.54 -15.27 22.70
N ALA A 162 5.39 -15.09 21.39
CA ALA A 162 6.16 -14.15 20.59
C ALA A 162 5.99 -12.70 21.08
N GLU A 163 7.10 -12.05 21.42
CA GLU A 163 7.18 -10.65 21.87
C GLU A 163 8.05 -9.80 20.94
N THR A 164 8.75 -10.43 20.01
CA THR A 164 9.63 -9.79 19.02
C THR A 164 9.27 -10.21 17.59
N VAL A 165 9.68 -9.42 16.61
CA VAL A 165 9.47 -9.74 15.18
C VAL A 165 10.09 -11.08 14.80
N ASP A 166 11.30 -11.38 15.31
CA ASP A 166 11.99 -12.64 15.00
C ASP A 166 11.32 -13.86 15.65
N GLU A 167 10.68 -13.67 16.79
CA GLU A 167 9.87 -14.71 17.42
C GLU A 167 8.57 -14.95 16.67
N VAL A 168 7.93 -13.90 16.14
CA VAL A 168 6.75 -14.05 15.28
C VAL A 168 7.11 -14.83 14.02
N ASP A 169 8.24 -14.51 13.36
CA ASP A 169 8.73 -15.25 12.20
C ASP A 169 8.99 -16.72 12.53
N ARG A 170 9.64 -17.00 13.66
CA ARG A 170 9.89 -18.38 14.13
C ARG A 170 8.57 -19.12 14.41
N ALA A 171 7.60 -18.46 15.06
CA ALA A 171 6.28 -19.05 15.34
C ALA A 171 5.52 -19.39 14.06
N LEU A 172 5.59 -18.55 13.04
CA LEU A 172 5.01 -18.80 11.73
C LEU A 172 5.65 -19.98 11.01
N LYS A 173 6.98 -20.11 11.03
CA LYS A 173 7.69 -21.26 10.49
C LYS A 173 7.32 -22.56 11.20
N MET A 174 7.13 -22.50 12.52
CA MET A 174 6.61 -23.64 13.28
C MET A 174 5.17 -24.00 12.90
N ASP A 175 4.32 -23.01 12.63
CA ASP A 175 2.93 -23.24 12.19
C ASP A 175 2.89 -23.85 10.79
N GLN A 176 3.74 -23.38 9.88
CA GLN A 176 3.88 -23.93 8.53
C GLN A 176 4.35 -25.40 8.55
N ALA A 177 5.28 -25.75 9.44
CA ALA A 177 5.79 -27.11 9.58
C ALA A 177 4.80 -28.07 10.28
N ASP A 178 3.77 -27.56 10.94
CA ASP A 178 2.81 -28.36 11.69
C ASP A 178 1.68 -28.88 10.78
N THR A 179 1.87 -30.06 10.22
CA THR A 179 0.90 -30.73 9.35
C THR A 179 -0.30 -31.31 10.09
N SER A 180 -0.34 -31.29 11.42
CA SER A 180 -1.47 -31.76 12.23
C SER A 180 -2.65 -30.78 12.25
N SER A 181 -2.42 -29.52 11.89
CA SER A 181 -3.44 -28.46 11.85
C SER A 181 -4.11 -28.43 10.48
N SER A 182 -5.43 -28.57 10.44
CA SER A 182 -6.24 -28.44 9.22
C SER A 182 -6.32 -27.00 8.67
N ASN A 183 -5.71 -26.03 9.33
CA ASN A 183 -5.85 -24.61 9.02
C ASN A 183 -4.47 -23.93 9.11
N GLN A 184 -3.58 -24.31 8.21
CA GLN A 184 -2.19 -23.84 8.15
C GLN A 184 -2.13 -22.45 7.51
N VAL A 185 -2.28 -21.41 8.32
CA VAL A 185 -2.09 -20.02 7.89
C VAL A 185 -0.64 -19.78 7.43
N GLY A 186 0.31 -20.57 7.96
CA GLY A 186 1.71 -20.49 7.56
C GLY A 186 1.94 -20.64 6.05
N ASP A 187 1.25 -21.57 5.39
CA ASP A 187 1.37 -21.75 3.93
C ASP A 187 0.88 -20.52 3.15
N TRP A 188 -0.17 -19.86 3.62
CA TRP A 188 -0.70 -18.67 2.96
C TRP A 188 0.14 -17.43 3.22
N ILE A 189 0.70 -17.29 4.40
CA ILE A 189 1.54 -16.16 4.79
C ILE A 189 2.85 -16.14 4.00
N TYR A 190 3.46 -17.31 3.77
CA TYR A 190 4.66 -17.43 2.96
C TYR A 190 4.39 -17.41 1.44
N TYR A 191 3.13 -17.37 1.02
CA TYR A 191 2.79 -17.34 -0.40
C TYR A 191 3.33 -16.07 -1.07
N LYS A 192 4.13 -16.23 -2.13
CA LYS A 192 4.72 -15.11 -2.91
C LYS A 192 5.45 -14.07 -2.06
N ASP A 193 6.23 -14.52 -1.11
CA ASP A 193 7.05 -13.67 -0.23
C ASP A 193 6.26 -12.67 0.63
N ARG A 194 4.93 -12.83 0.74
CA ARG A 194 4.06 -11.94 1.49
C ARG A 194 4.58 -11.69 2.91
N HIS A 195 4.90 -12.77 3.64
CA HIS A 195 5.36 -12.65 5.01
C HIS A 195 6.75 -12.01 5.12
N THR A 196 7.67 -12.37 4.22
CA THR A 196 9.00 -11.74 4.15
C THR A 196 8.87 -10.23 3.96
N TYR A 197 8.00 -9.81 3.04
CA TYR A 197 7.72 -8.40 2.84
C TYR A 197 7.18 -7.72 4.11
N CYS A 198 6.22 -8.34 4.81
CA CYS A 198 5.64 -7.77 6.03
C CYS A 198 6.66 -7.67 7.17
N LEU A 199 7.50 -8.69 7.36
CA LEU A 199 8.58 -8.67 8.34
C LEU A 199 9.57 -7.53 8.06
N ASP A 200 10.03 -7.40 6.83
CA ASP A 200 10.98 -6.36 6.44
C ASP A 200 10.36 -4.98 6.55
N PHE A 201 9.09 -4.84 6.14
CA PHE A 201 8.34 -3.61 6.30
C PHE A 201 8.23 -3.19 7.77
N VAL A 202 7.83 -4.11 8.65
CA VAL A 202 7.67 -3.84 10.08
C VAL A 202 9.01 -3.52 10.72
N ARG A 203 10.09 -4.24 10.41
CA ARG A 203 11.44 -3.94 10.91
C ARG A 203 11.90 -2.55 10.53
N LYS A 204 11.63 -2.14 9.29
CA LYS A 204 12.14 -0.90 8.70
C LYS A 204 11.32 0.33 9.05
N TYR A 205 9.99 0.21 9.09
CA TYR A 205 9.12 1.38 9.10
C TYR A 205 8.29 1.52 10.38
N ILE A 206 7.98 0.44 11.11
CA ILE A 206 7.23 0.51 12.35
C ILE A 206 8.17 0.86 13.49
N THR A 207 7.88 1.95 14.21
CA THR A 207 8.67 2.43 15.34
C THR A 207 7.99 2.11 16.66
N GLU A 208 8.77 1.83 17.71
CA GLU A 208 8.25 1.72 19.06
C GLU A 208 8.09 3.11 19.73
N ASP A 209 7.30 3.18 20.81
CA ASP A 209 7.12 4.45 21.53
C ASP A 209 8.44 4.91 22.14
N GLY A 210 8.85 6.13 21.80
CA GLY A 210 10.12 6.71 22.22
C GLY A 210 11.30 6.53 21.25
N GLU A 211 11.15 5.76 20.17
CA GLU A 211 12.14 5.71 19.08
C GLU A 211 12.00 6.95 18.20
N ASN A 212 13.03 7.80 18.16
CA ASN A 212 13.10 8.89 17.19
C ASN A 212 13.47 8.33 15.82
N VAL A 213 12.70 8.68 14.79
CA VAL A 213 12.87 8.23 13.40
C VAL A 213 14.20 8.68 12.76
N GLU A 214 15.04 9.45 13.49
CA GLU A 214 16.29 10.01 12.95
C GLU A 214 17.51 9.07 13.00
N GLU A 215 17.47 7.95 13.75
CA GLU A 215 18.66 7.11 13.97
C GLU A 215 18.82 5.89 13.05
N THR A 216 17.85 5.53 12.23
CA THR A 216 17.95 4.34 11.36
C THR A 216 18.59 4.58 9.99
N VAL A 217 19.14 5.76 9.73
CA VAL A 217 19.85 6.08 8.46
C VAL A 217 21.37 6.24 8.64
N LYS A 218 21.92 5.96 9.82
CA LYS A 218 23.37 6.07 10.08
C LYS A 218 23.98 4.76 10.54
N SER A 219 24.11 3.83 9.63
CA SER A 219 25.13 2.77 9.77
C SER A 219 25.62 2.34 8.40
N ASP A 220 26.40 3.20 7.76
CA ASP A 220 27.56 2.84 6.92
C ASP A 220 28.23 4.14 6.47
N GLY A 221 29.39 4.44 7.12
CA GLY A 221 30.27 5.48 6.62
C GLY A 221 30.87 6.45 7.65
N LYS A 222 31.88 5.97 8.35
CA LYS A 222 33.06 6.69 8.96
C LYS A 222 32.95 8.16 9.33
N ASN A 223 33.28 8.38 10.64
CA ASN A 223 33.70 9.61 11.34
C ASN A 223 34.43 10.66 10.53
N VAL A 224 34.00 11.91 10.72
CA VAL A 224 34.92 13.04 11.03
C VAL A 224 34.20 13.98 12.00
N GLU A 225 34.80 14.21 13.18
CA GLU A 225 34.45 15.23 14.17
C GLU A 225 34.73 16.63 13.59
N GLU A 226 33.82 17.55 13.85
CA GLU A 226 34.23 18.92 14.21
C GLU A 226 33.17 19.65 15.00
N THR A 227 33.60 20.16 16.13
CA THR A 227 32.89 20.91 17.16
C THR A 227 32.66 22.36 16.74
N VAL A 228 31.46 22.94 16.96
CA VAL A 228 31.30 24.36 17.31
C VAL A 228 30.04 24.60 18.16
N LYS A 229 30.22 25.38 19.24
CA LYS A 229 29.27 25.82 20.27
C LYS A 229 28.29 26.90 19.80
N PRO A 230 27.20 27.17 20.55
CA PRO A 230 26.08 27.98 20.13
C PRO A 230 26.25 29.47 20.41
N ALA A 231 25.57 30.30 19.64
CA ALA A 231 25.33 31.70 19.92
C ALA A 231 23.84 32.05 19.82
N GLU A 232 23.33 32.61 20.90
CA GLU A 232 21.99 33.19 21.03
C GLU A 232 21.81 34.44 20.16
N GLN A 233 20.68 34.60 19.50
CA GLN A 233 20.11 35.92 19.19
C GLN A 233 18.62 35.91 18.87
N LYS A 234 17.91 36.65 19.69
CA LYS A 234 16.66 37.46 19.55
C LYS A 234 15.64 37.22 18.44
N VAL A 235 14.42 37.10 18.93
CA VAL A 235 13.13 37.07 18.28
C VAL A 235 12.83 38.40 17.57
N GLU A 236 12.45 38.33 16.28
CA GLU A 236 11.56 39.26 15.61
C GLU A 236 10.51 38.46 14.81
N GLU A 237 9.24 38.71 15.13
CA GLU A 237 8.10 38.11 14.46
C GLU A 237 8.01 38.58 13.00
N LYS A 238 8.24 37.66 12.05
CA LYS A 238 7.79 37.76 10.67
C LYS A 238 6.87 36.59 10.36
N LYS A 239 5.63 36.91 9.96
CA LYS A 239 4.67 36.00 9.38
C LYS A 239 5.33 35.30 8.18
N GLU A 240 5.78 34.07 8.37
CA GLU A 240 6.28 33.20 7.31
C GLU A 240 5.18 32.22 6.91
N THR A 241 4.73 32.31 5.67
CA THR A 241 4.01 31.25 4.99
C THR A 241 4.95 30.06 4.89
N THR A 242 4.75 29.06 5.73
CA THR A 242 5.51 27.82 5.69
C THR A 242 5.13 27.04 4.42
N GLU A 243 5.95 27.16 3.38
CA GLU A 243 5.99 26.17 2.31
C GLU A 243 6.36 24.81 2.93
N LYS A 244 5.43 23.86 2.86
CA LYS A 244 5.73 22.48 3.25
C LYS A 244 6.63 21.87 2.19
N THR A 245 7.91 21.76 2.47
CA THR A 245 8.86 21.07 1.60
C THR A 245 8.78 19.57 1.86
N TYR A 246 8.35 18.80 0.89
CA TYR A 246 8.36 17.32 0.93
C TYR A 246 9.66 16.83 0.31
N LYS A 247 10.41 16.00 1.04
CA LYS A 247 11.63 15.37 0.54
C LYS A 247 11.29 13.97 0.02
N TYR A 248 11.32 13.77 -1.29
CA TYR A 248 11.16 12.46 -1.91
C TYR A 248 12.54 11.87 -2.19
N THR A 249 12.72 10.60 -1.83
CA THR A 249 13.86 9.80 -2.27
C THR A 249 13.32 8.80 -3.28
N THR A 250 13.69 8.93 -4.55
CA THR A 250 13.34 8.01 -5.62
C THR A 250 14.53 7.12 -5.95
N GLU A 251 14.25 5.85 -6.27
CA GLU A 251 15.26 4.95 -6.81
C GLU A 251 15.51 5.27 -8.28
N ASP A 252 16.74 5.04 -8.77
CA ASP A 252 17.05 5.17 -10.19
C ASP A 252 16.31 4.08 -10.97
N VAL A 253 15.68 4.47 -12.09
CA VAL A 253 15.05 3.53 -13.01
C VAL A 253 15.95 3.35 -14.23
N VAL A 254 16.40 2.12 -14.41
CA VAL A 254 17.23 1.65 -15.53
C VAL A 254 16.57 0.49 -16.25
N LEU A 255 17.12 0.04 -17.38
CA LEU A 255 16.64 -1.15 -18.08
C LEU A 255 16.57 -2.36 -17.11
N GLY A 256 15.43 -2.99 -17.06
CA GLY A 256 15.17 -4.13 -16.18
C GLY A 256 14.70 -3.77 -14.77
N SER A 257 14.64 -2.49 -14.39
CA SER A 257 14.01 -2.06 -13.14
C SER A 257 12.53 -2.46 -13.14
N THR A 258 12.00 -2.81 -11.96
CA THR A 258 10.61 -3.22 -11.78
C THR A 258 9.97 -2.55 -10.58
N GLY A 259 8.63 -2.56 -10.50
CA GLY A 259 7.90 -2.11 -9.32
C GLY A 259 7.22 -0.76 -9.46
N ASN A 260 6.79 -0.20 -8.32
CA ASN A 260 5.95 1.01 -8.31
C ASN A 260 6.67 2.27 -8.77
N VAL A 261 7.98 2.36 -8.56
CA VAL A 261 8.78 3.50 -9.05
C VAL A 261 8.77 3.53 -10.59
N VAL A 262 8.81 2.36 -11.24
CA VAL A 262 8.70 2.24 -12.70
C VAL A 262 7.30 2.61 -13.17
N LEU A 263 6.25 2.13 -12.47
CA LEU A 263 4.86 2.50 -12.78
C LEU A 263 4.64 4.00 -12.72
N LEU A 264 5.08 4.65 -11.64
CA LEU A 264 4.99 6.10 -11.49
C LEU A 264 5.68 6.84 -12.65
N LEU A 265 6.88 6.40 -13.02
CA LEU A 265 7.59 6.96 -14.16
C LEU A 265 6.83 6.77 -15.47
N GLN A 266 6.30 5.58 -15.72
CA GLN A 266 5.49 5.27 -16.91
C GLN A 266 4.22 6.14 -16.96
N GLU A 267 3.54 6.34 -15.85
CA GLU A 267 2.37 7.21 -15.75
C GLU A 267 2.71 8.66 -16.08
N ILE A 268 3.78 9.20 -15.50
CA ILE A 268 4.21 10.58 -15.75
C ILE A 268 4.64 10.76 -17.22
N LEU A 269 5.47 9.88 -17.76
CA LEU A 269 5.93 9.95 -19.14
C LEU A 269 4.77 9.82 -20.13
N LYS A 270 3.83 8.90 -19.88
CA LYS A 270 2.62 8.72 -20.68
C LYS A 270 1.71 9.94 -20.63
N ALA A 271 1.48 10.51 -19.44
CA ALA A 271 0.68 11.73 -19.27
C ALA A 271 1.27 12.94 -20.01
N ARG A 272 2.61 12.99 -20.13
CA ARG A 272 3.34 14.02 -20.90
C ARG A 272 3.44 13.69 -22.39
N GLY A 273 2.80 12.61 -22.88
CA GLY A 273 2.74 12.25 -24.30
C GLY A 273 3.96 11.49 -24.83
N PHE A 274 4.90 11.09 -23.98
CA PHE A 274 6.02 10.25 -24.40
C PHE A 274 5.56 8.83 -24.72
N LYS A 275 6.09 8.28 -25.82
CA LYS A 275 5.70 6.98 -26.37
C LYS A 275 6.88 6.01 -26.32
N GLY A 276 6.57 4.71 -26.42
CA GLY A 276 7.59 3.69 -26.61
C GLY A 276 8.23 3.73 -28.01
N ALA A 277 9.30 2.97 -28.22
CA ALA A 277 9.98 2.82 -29.49
C ALA A 277 9.03 2.32 -30.61
N ASN A 278 7.96 1.63 -30.25
CA ASN A 278 6.91 1.16 -31.15
C ASN A 278 5.90 2.25 -31.56
N GLY A 279 6.09 3.50 -31.13
CA GLY A 279 5.21 4.64 -31.41
C GLY A 279 3.88 4.61 -30.65
N LYS A 280 3.63 3.62 -29.79
CA LYS A 280 2.41 3.51 -28.97
C LYS A 280 2.59 4.17 -27.60
N PRO A 281 1.49 4.57 -26.93
CA PRO A 281 1.55 4.97 -25.52
C PRO A 281 2.19 3.88 -24.67
N LEU A 282 2.92 4.29 -23.60
CA LEU A 282 3.55 3.34 -22.69
C LEU A 282 2.50 2.44 -22.03
N GLU A 283 2.81 1.16 -21.93
CA GLU A 283 2.12 0.22 -21.06
C GLU A 283 2.52 0.49 -19.61
N LEU A 284 1.54 0.36 -18.70
CA LEU A 284 1.74 0.59 -17.26
C LEU A 284 1.94 -0.76 -16.57
N ASP A 285 3.02 -1.45 -16.98
CA ASP A 285 3.33 -2.85 -16.63
C ASP A 285 4.29 -2.99 -15.44
N ARG A 286 4.83 -1.84 -14.93
CA ARG A 286 5.84 -1.81 -13.86
C ARG A 286 7.18 -2.41 -14.24
N GLU A 287 7.47 -2.56 -15.54
CA GLU A 287 8.74 -3.05 -16.05
C GLU A 287 9.42 -1.98 -16.91
N ALA A 288 10.66 -1.61 -16.58
CA ALA A 288 11.45 -0.71 -17.39
C ALA A 288 12.05 -1.47 -18.59
N GLY A 289 11.18 -1.91 -19.49
CA GLY A 289 11.56 -2.54 -20.75
C GLY A 289 12.04 -1.54 -21.79
N ALA A 290 12.36 -2.01 -22.99
CA ALA A 290 12.90 -1.18 -24.08
C ALA A 290 12.03 0.05 -24.42
N ASN A 291 10.68 -0.08 -24.35
CA ASN A 291 9.77 1.03 -24.59
C ASN A 291 9.85 2.10 -23.52
N THR A 292 9.96 1.72 -22.24
CA THR A 292 10.15 2.66 -21.12
C THR A 292 11.49 3.38 -21.23
N ILE A 293 12.57 2.67 -21.54
CA ILE A 293 13.91 3.27 -21.74
C ILE A 293 13.92 4.23 -22.93
N TYR A 294 13.23 3.88 -24.02
CA TYR A 294 13.07 4.78 -25.16
C TYR A 294 12.35 6.08 -24.77
N ALA A 295 11.31 5.99 -23.96
CA ALA A 295 10.58 7.16 -23.48
C ALA A 295 11.44 8.02 -22.53
N ILE A 296 12.24 7.41 -21.65
CA ILE A 296 13.25 8.11 -20.82
C ILE A 296 14.22 8.91 -21.73
N ASN A 297 14.81 8.24 -22.72
CA ASN A 297 15.73 8.88 -23.66
C ASN A 297 15.07 10.01 -24.46
N SER A 298 13.81 9.83 -24.84
CA SER A 298 13.03 10.85 -25.54
C SER A 298 12.80 12.08 -24.67
N TYR A 299 12.46 11.88 -23.39
CA TYR A 299 12.32 12.95 -22.42
C TYR A 299 13.66 13.69 -22.20
N GLN A 300 14.75 12.96 -21.98
CA GLN A 300 16.08 13.54 -21.84
C GLN A 300 16.49 14.37 -23.07
N SER A 301 16.16 13.88 -24.27
CA SER A 301 16.41 14.61 -25.54
C SER A 301 15.59 15.90 -25.63
N GLU A 302 14.32 15.87 -25.24
CA GLU A 302 13.45 17.05 -25.22
C GLU A 302 13.96 18.10 -24.24
N ARG A 303 14.31 17.68 -23.03
CA ARG A 303 14.82 18.60 -22.00
C ARG A 303 16.18 19.18 -22.39
N ARG A 304 17.03 18.43 -23.06
CA ARG A 304 18.32 18.95 -23.57
C ARG A 304 18.10 20.02 -24.61
N ARG A 305 17.13 19.89 -25.52
CA ARG A 305 16.76 20.97 -26.46
C ARG A 305 16.33 22.25 -25.75
N GLN A 306 15.84 22.13 -24.53
CA GLN A 306 15.44 23.23 -23.65
C GLN A 306 16.59 23.71 -22.73
N GLY A 307 17.82 23.20 -22.90
CA GLY A 307 18.98 23.57 -22.11
C GLY A 307 19.14 22.86 -20.77
N VAL A 308 18.36 21.79 -20.51
CA VAL A 308 18.42 21.01 -19.26
C VAL A 308 19.10 19.66 -19.52
N GLU A 309 20.19 19.40 -18.84
CA GLU A 309 20.94 18.14 -18.95
C GLU A 309 20.52 17.17 -17.83
N LEU A 310 19.83 16.08 -18.20
CA LEU A 310 19.31 15.07 -17.28
C LEU A 310 20.05 13.73 -17.37
N GLY A 311 20.73 13.47 -18.49
CA GLY A 311 21.55 12.26 -18.68
C GLY A 311 23.00 12.44 -18.27
N SER A 312 23.82 11.43 -18.51
CA SER A 312 25.27 11.45 -18.22
C SER A 312 26.04 12.05 -19.37
N ASP A 313 27.02 12.90 -19.05
CA ASP A 313 27.98 13.47 -20.00
C ASP A 313 27.35 14.13 -21.25
N GLY A 314 26.22 14.84 -21.06
CA GLY A 314 25.50 15.49 -22.14
C GLY A 314 24.81 14.52 -23.11
N LYS A 315 24.66 13.24 -22.79
CA LYS A 315 24.01 12.21 -23.61
C LYS A 315 22.78 11.64 -22.90
N ASN A 316 21.93 11.01 -23.70
CA ASN A 316 20.85 10.19 -23.16
C ASN A 316 21.46 8.88 -22.65
N ASP A 317 21.20 8.54 -21.41
CA ASP A 317 21.75 7.34 -20.76
C ASP A 317 20.68 6.28 -20.43
N GLY A 318 19.42 6.57 -20.75
CA GLY A 318 18.32 5.65 -20.49
C GLY A 318 18.00 5.49 -18.99
N THR A 319 18.53 6.39 -18.14
CA THR A 319 18.37 6.32 -16.69
C THR A 319 17.47 7.45 -16.20
N CYS A 320 16.41 7.12 -15.46
CA CYS A 320 15.69 8.11 -14.71
C CYS A 320 16.30 8.19 -13.30
N GLY A 321 17.40 8.95 -13.17
CA GLY A 321 18.06 9.23 -11.91
C GLY A 321 17.45 10.44 -11.20
N GLN A 322 18.04 10.83 -10.06
CA GLN A 322 17.51 11.90 -9.20
C GLN A 322 17.31 13.24 -9.90
N LYS A 323 18.19 13.61 -10.85
CA LYS A 323 18.04 14.84 -11.63
C LYS A 323 16.79 14.82 -12.49
N MET A 324 16.54 13.70 -13.19
CA MET A 324 15.35 13.52 -14.02
C MET A 324 14.08 13.45 -13.17
N TRP A 325 14.10 12.75 -12.04
CA TRP A 325 12.99 12.74 -11.11
C TRP A 325 12.63 14.14 -10.62
N LYS A 326 13.62 14.91 -10.19
CA LYS A 326 13.41 16.29 -9.77
C LYS A 326 12.76 17.13 -10.87
N ASP A 327 13.24 17.00 -12.09
CA ASP A 327 12.69 17.72 -13.26
C ASP A 327 11.26 17.26 -13.59
N LEU A 328 10.98 15.96 -13.52
CA LEU A 328 9.64 15.40 -13.74
C LEU A 328 8.57 15.87 -12.74
N ILE A 329 8.92 16.14 -11.47
CA ILE A 329 7.96 16.49 -10.42
C ILE A 329 7.93 18.01 -10.11
N SER A 330 8.84 18.80 -10.68
CA SER A 330 8.98 20.25 -10.41
C SER A 330 8.24 21.15 -11.41
N ILE A 331 7.47 20.60 -12.32
CA ILE A 331 6.77 21.36 -13.38
C ILE A 331 5.29 21.45 -13.08
#